data_49f1346251092fa4f5d5322c9c7b9584
#
_entry.id   49f1346251092fa4f5d5322c9c7b9584
#
_cell.length_a   1.000
_cell.length_b   1.000
_cell.length_c   1.000
_cell.angle_alpha   90.00
_cell.angle_beta   90.00
_cell.angle_gamma   90.00
#
_symmetry.space_group_name_H-M   'P 1'
#
loop_
_entity.id
_entity.type
_entity.pdbx_description
1 polymer ?
#
loop_
_entity_poly.entity_id
_entity_poly.type
_entity_poly.pdbx_seq_one_letter_code
_entity_poly.pdbx_strand_id
1 'polypeptide(L)'
;FSNGISIPSMAPTFMKMDFSIVFTLDFVVIMFAFLFVDMFDTLGTLIGVASKADMLDKEGKLPNIKGALLSDAVGTTVGAMCGTSTVTTFVESASGVAEGGRTGLTSLIAAILFGLSLLLSPIFLAIPSFATAPALIIVGFLMLTSVTKIDFNDLTEAIPAFIAIIAMPFLYSISEGISMGVISYVIINVVTGKAKEKKISVLMYVLAVLFILKYIFISVSYTHLRAHETSQ
;
A
#
# COMPACT_ATOMS: atom_id res chain seq x y z
N PHE A 1 -26.16 7.61 20.12
CA PHE A 1 -25.31 8.36 21.08
C PHE A 1 -25.52 7.93 22.55
N SER A 2 -26.05 6.72 22.79
CA SER A 2 -26.33 6.26 24.15
C SER A 2 -25.10 5.89 25.00
N ASN A 3 -23.96 5.64 24.36
CA ASN A 3 -22.70 5.39 25.05
C ASN A 3 -21.83 6.63 24.92
N GLY A 4 -21.76 7.43 25.96
CA GLY A 4 -20.95 8.64 26.01
C GLY A 4 -19.48 8.43 25.62
N ILE A 5 -18.58 9.31 26.03
CA ILE A 5 -17.14 9.18 25.81
C ILE A 5 -16.66 7.82 26.33
N SER A 6 -16.20 6.93 25.44
CA SER A 6 -15.68 5.62 25.81
C SER A 6 -14.35 5.39 25.09
N ILE A 7 -13.32 4.97 25.83
CA ILE A 7 -12.05 4.56 25.25
C ILE A 7 -12.17 3.07 24.91
N PRO A 8 -12.02 2.67 23.63
CA PRO A 8 -12.02 1.25 23.26
C PRO A 8 -10.85 0.53 23.96
N SER A 9 -11.13 -0.64 24.51
CA SER A 9 -10.11 -1.46 25.17
C SER A 9 -9.28 -2.21 24.14
N MET A 10 -7.96 -2.10 24.22
CA MET A 10 -7.01 -2.90 23.44
C MET A 10 -6.66 -4.25 24.10
N ALA A 11 -7.17 -4.52 25.31
CA ALA A 11 -6.84 -5.73 26.08
C ALA A 11 -7.07 -7.06 25.32
N PRO A 12 -8.06 -7.21 24.43
CA PRO A 12 -8.25 -8.44 23.66
C PRO A 12 -7.16 -8.73 22.63
N THR A 13 -6.51 -7.69 22.09
CA THR A 13 -5.57 -7.80 20.96
C THR A 13 -4.13 -7.50 21.34
N PHE A 14 -3.91 -6.74 22.42
CA PHE A 14 -2.57 -6.33 22.84
C PHE A 14 -1.67 -7.52 23.16
N MET A 15 -0.53 -7.61 22.47
CA MET A 15 0.48 -8.67 22.62
C MET A 15 -0.06 -10.10 22.42
N LYS A 16 -1.12 -10.27 21.61
CA LYS A 16 -1.72 -11.58 21.30
C LYS A 16 -1.19 -12.20 20.00
N MET A 17 0.06 -11.88 19.64
CA MET A 17 0.72 -12.45 18.48
C MET A 17 0.94 -13.95 18.65
N ASP A 18 0.56 -14.74 17.64
CA ASP A 18 0.80 -16.18 17.59
C ASP A 18 1.97 -16.47 16.64
N PHE A 19 3.02 -17.06 17.18
CA PHE A 19 4.23 -17.42 16.45
C PHE A 19 4.29 -18.91 16.08
N SER A 20 3.23 -19.68 16.34
CA SER A 20 3.23 -21.14 16.15
C SER A 20 3.43 -21.55 14.69
N ILE A 21 2.97 -20.72 13.74
CA ILE A 21 3.03 -21.02 12.30
C ILE A 21 4.20 -20.36 11.57
N VAL A 22 5.06 -19.60 12.26
CA VAL A 22 6.11 -18.77 11.62
C VAL A 22 7.09 -19.58 10.77
N PHE A 23 7.33 -20.84 11.15
CA PHE A 23 8.25 -21.74 10.43
C PHE A 23 7.57 -22.59 9.35
N THR A 24 6.31 -22.34 9.03
CA THR A 24 5.61 -23.02 7.92
C THR A 24 5.93 -22.34 6.60
N LEU A 25 5.97 -23.13 5.51
CA LEU A 25 6.19 -22.61 4.16
C LEU A 25 5.09 -21.60 3.77
N ASP A 26 3.84 -21.91 4.13
CA ASP A 26 2.69 -21.05 3.86
C ASP A 26 2.83 -19.68 4.53
N PHE A 27 3.29 -19.65 5.79
CA PHE A 27 3.58 -18.39 6.48
C PHE A 27 4.65 -17.57 5.76
N VAL A 28 5.73 -18.18 5.32
CA VAL A 28 6.81 -17.50 4.60
C VAL A 28 6.29 -16.88 3.30
N VAL A 29 5.50 -17.62 2.52
CA VAL A 29 4.92 -17.12 1.27
C VAL A 29 3.96 -15.95 1.53
N ILE A 30 3.08 -16.09 2.51
CA ILE A 30 2.13 -15.03 2.90
C ILE A 30 2.88 -13.80 3.42
N MET A 31 3.87 -13.99 4.29
CA MET A 31 4.69 -12.91 4.83
C MET A 31 5.38 -12.11 3.72
N PHE A 32 5.99 -12.79 2.74
CA PHE A 32 6.62 -12.10 1.60
C PHE A 32 5.58 -11.35 0.77
N ALA A 33 4.41 -11.93 0.51
CA ALA A 33 3.36 -11.26 -0.22
C ALA A 33 2.92 -9.97 0.48
N PHE A 34 2.65 -10.02 1.79
CA PHE A 34 2.29 -8.84 2.57
C PHE A 34 3.41 -7.80 2.64
N LEU A 35 4.67 -8.24 2.84
CA LEU A 35 5.82 -7.35 2.88
C LEU A 35 5.94 -6.54 1.58
N PHE A 36 5.80 -7.18 0.43
CA PHE A 36 5.90 -6.49 -0.85
C PHE A 36 4.73 -5.55 -1.10
N VAL A 37 3.51 -5.96 -0.74
CA VAL A 37 2.33 -5.10 -0.85
C VAL A 37 2.52 -3.85 -0.01
N ASP A 38 2.85 -4.00 1.26
CA ASP A 38 3.06 -2.91 2.21
C ASP A 38 4.19 -1.97 1.76
N MET A 39 5.31 -2.54 1.31
CA MET A 39 6.44 -1.78 0.79
C MET A 39 6.06 -0.94 -0.45
N PHE A 40 5.34 -1.52 -1.41
CA PHE A 40 4.97 -0.79 -2.62
C PHE A 40 3.88 0.25 -2.37
N ASP A 41 2.93 -0.05 -1.48
CA ASP A 41 1.91 0.90 -1.05
C ASP A 41 2.57 2.12 -0.38
N THR A 42 3.43 1.88 0.59
CA THR A 42 4.20 2.93 1.28
C THR A 42 5.08 3.71 0.32
N LEU A 43 5.84 3.04 -0.57
CA LEU A 43 6.70 3.73 -1.54
C LEU A 43 5.91 4.58 -2.52
N GLY A 44 4.82 4.05 -3.05
CA GLY A 44 3.94 4.77 -3.98
C GLY A 44 3.36 6.03 -3.35
N THR A 45 2.85 5.90 -2.14
CA THR A 45 2.28 7.01 -1.38
C THR A 45 3.34 8.05 -0.99
N LEU A 46 4.50 7.62 -0.48
CA LEU A 46 5.60 8.52 -0.12
C LEU A 46 6.07 9.34 -1.32
N ILE A 47 6.28 8.70 -2.48
CA ILE A 47 6.72 9.39 -3.69
C ILE A 47 5.63 10.33 -4.19
N GLY A 48 4.37 9.90 -4.18
CA GLY A 48 3.23 10.72 -4.57
C GLY A 48 3.08 11.98 -3.73
N VAL A 49 3.09 11.84 -2.41
CA VAL A 49 2.97 12.97 -1.46
C VAL A 49 4.22 13.87 -1.51
N ALA A 50 5.43 13.28 -1.56
CA ALA A 50 6.68 14.04 -1.69
C ALA A 50 6.75 14.85 -2.99
N SER A 51 6.21 14.29 -4.08
CA SER A 51 6.09 15.00 -5.35
C SER A 51 5.19 16.22 -5.26
N LYS A 52 4.11 16.16 -4.47
CA LYS A 52 3.22 17.30 -4.20
C LYS A 52 3.88 18.33 -3.28
N ALA A 53 4.76 17.89 -2.39
CA ALA A 53 5.49 18.74 -1.45
C ALA A 53 6.73 19.41 -2.06
N ASP A 54 7.06 19.12 -3.34
CA ASP A 54 8.32 19.51 -3.99
C ASP A 54 9.56 19.02 -3.23
N MET A 55 9.47 17.83 -2.60
CA MET A 55 10.55 17.23 -1.81
C MET A 55 11.41 16.24 -2.60
N LEU A 56 11.08 15.97 -3.87
CA LEU A 56 11.88 15.11 -4.73
C LEU A 56 13.09 15.90 -5.26
N ASP A 57 14.22 15.19 -5.40
CA ASP A 57 15.40 15.74 -6.05
C ASP A 57 15.21 15.86 -7.59
N LYS A 58 16.23 16.41 -8.27
CA LYS A 58 16.19 16.58 -9.74
C LYS A 58 16.09 15.27 -10.51
N GLU A 59 16.40 14.16 -9.85
CA GLU A 59 16.35 12.80 -10.40
C GLU A 59 15.03 12.08 -10.04
N GLY A 60 14.11 12.78 -9.36
CA GLY A 60 12.83 12.22 -8.94
C GLY A 60 12.90 11.29 -7.72
N LYS A 61 14.03 11.29 -7.00
CA LYS A 61 14.23 10.47 -5.80
C LYS A 61 13.84 11.25 -4.54
N LEU A 62 13.31 10.53 -3.56
CA LEU A 62 13.01 11.10 -2.25
C LEU A 62 14.28 11.11 -1.37
N PRO A 63 14.79 12.28 -0.98
CA PRO A 63 15.86 12.38 0.01
C PRO A 63 15.44 11.70 1.32
N ASN A 64 16.36 10.98 1.95
CA ASN A 64 16.12 10.29 3.23
C ASN A 64 15.01 9.21 3.22
N ILE A 65 14.76 8.59 2.07
CA ILE A 65 13.78 7.51 1.93
C ILE A 65 13.98 6.37 2.95
N LYS A 66 15.25 6.08 3.32
CA LYS A 66 15.57 5.08 4.34
C LYS A 66 14.98 5.43 5.71
N GLY A 67 15.04 6.69 6.10
CA GLY A 67 14.45 7.15 7.36
C GLY A 67 12.93 7.06 7.35
N ALA A 68 12.30 7.39 6.22
CA ALA A 68 10.86 7.28 6.05
C ALA A 68 10.39 5.82 6.15
N LEU A 69 11.02 4.90 5.41
CA LEU A 69 10.71 3.46 5.47
C LEU A 69 10.99 2.85 6.84
N LEU A 70 12.05 3.30 7.53
CA LEU A 70 12.31 2.83 8.90
C LEU A 70 11.22 3.29 9.88
N SER A 71 10.74 4.52 9.73
CA SER A 71 9.63 5.04 10.53
C SER A 71 8.35 4.24 10.33
N ASP A 72 8.05 3.90 9.08
CA ASP A 72 6.92 3.05 8.68
C ASP A 72 7.03 1.66 9.29
N ALA A 73 8.19 1.00 9.17
CA ALA A 73 8.44 -0.32 9.74
C ALA A 73 8.32 -0.34 11.28
N VAL A 74 8.79 0.72 11.96
CA VAL A 74 8.62 0.86 13.41
C VAL A 74 7.15 1.05 13.76
N GLY A 75 6.43 1.89 13.01
CA GLY A 75 4.98 2.09 13.17
C GLY A 75 4.20 0.78 13.02
N THR A 76 4.47 0.02 11.97
CA THR A 76 3.85 -1.29 11.71
C THR A 76 4.16 -2.30 12.81
N THR A 77 5.41 -2.33 13.32
CA THR A 77 5.79 -3.21 14.43
C THR A 77 5.01 -2.87 15.70
N VAL A 78 4.94 -1.59 16.06
CA VAL A 78 4.15 -1.14 17.22
C VAL A 78 2.66 -1.42 17.02
N GLY A 79 2.15 -1.18 15.81
CA GLY A 79 0.77 -1.51 15.44
C GLY A 79 0.44 -3.00 15.62
N ALA A 80 1.33 -3.89 15.17
CA ALA A 80 1.19 -5.33 15.36
C ALA A 80 1.15 -5.73 16.85
N MET A 81 1.99 -5.10 17.69
CA MET A 81 1.94 -5.31 19.14
C MET A 81 0.62 -4.85 19.76
N CYS A 82 0.01 -3.80 19.23
CA CYS A 82 -1.30 -3.30 19.63
C CYS A 82 -2.45 -4.13 19.05
N GLY A 83 -2.18 -5.01 18.08
CA GLY A 83 -3.19 -5.83 17.39
C GLY A 83 -3.95 -5.07 16.31
N THR A 84 -3.33 -4.06 15.70
CA THR A 84 -3.86 -3.36 14.52
C THR A 84 -3.31 -3.97 13.23
N SER A 85 -3.91 -3.62 12.08
CA SER A 85 -3.32 -3.88 10.77
C SER A 85 -2.02 -3.09 10.57
N THR A 86 -1.33 -3.33 9.44
CA THR A 86 -0.13 -2.56 9.08
C THR A 86 -0.38 -1.05 9.16
N VAL A 87 0.63 -0.31 9.59
CA VAL A 87 0.64 1.16 9.61
C VAL A 87 1.40 1.59 8.37
N THR A 88 0.72 2.31 7.48
CA THR A 88 1.29 2.77 6.22
C THR A 88 1.11 4.27 6.05
N THR A 89 1.81 4.84 5.08
CA THR A 89 1.65 6.25 4.71
C THR A 89 0.32 6.46 3.99
N PHE A 90 -0.47 7.42 4.42
CA PHE A 90 -1.79 7.71 3.84
C PHE A 90 -1.71 8.72 2.70
N VAL A 91 -2.43 8.44 1.59
CA VAL A 91 -2.55 9.36 0.44
C VAL A 91 -3.26 10.66 0.81
N GLU A 92 -4.10 10.65 1.84
CA GLU A 92 -4.81 11.81 2.40
C GLU A 92 -3.83 12.88 2.91
N SER A 93 -2.59 12.51 3.22
CA SER A 93 -1.52 13.46 3.55
C SER A 93 -1.28 14.47 2.42
N ALA A 94 -1.62 14.14 1.18
CA ALA A 94 -1.54 15.06 0.04
C ALA A 94 -2.43 16.29 0.22
N SER A 95 -3.56 16.18 0.92
CA SER A 95 -4.44 17.32 1.23
C SER A 95 -3.78 18.26 2.23
N GLY A 96 -3.16 17.74 3.29
CA GLY A 96 -2.40 18.53 4.25
C GLY A 96 -1.20 19.25 3.62
N VAL A 97 -0.53 18.60 2.68
CA VAL A 97 0.57 19.19 1.90
C VAL A 97 0.05 20.30 0.97
N ALA A 98 -1.11 20.12 0.34
CA ALA A 98 -1.74 21.14 -0.51
C ALA A 98 -2.08 22.41 0.29
N GLU A 99 -2.46 22.27 1.57
CA GLU A 99 -2.71 23.37 2.50
C GLU A 99 -1.41 23.98 3.10
N GLY A 100 -0.25 23.50 2.70
CA GLY A 100 1.06 24.06 3.10
C GLY A 100 1.77 23.30 4.22
N GLY A 101 1.26 22.16 4.66
CA GLY A 101 1.92 21.30 5.66
C GLY A 101 3.14 20.60 5.08
N ARG A 102 4.37 20.99 5.52
CA ARG A 102 5.64 20.49 4.96
C ARG A 102 6.67 20.12 6.01
N THR A 103 6.29 20.09 7.27
CA THR A 103 7.21 19.82 8.38
C THR A 103 6.69 18.69 9.26
N GLY A 104 7.58 18.07 10.03
CA GLY A 104 7.21 17.05 11.01
C GLY A 104 6.23 17.53 12.08
N LEU A 105 6.10 18.86 12.28
CA LEU A 105 5.09 19.40 13.18
C LEU A 105 3.67 19.11 12.72
N THR A 106 3.41 19.11 11.41
CA THR A 106 2.12 18.72 10.84
C THR A 106 1.77 17.29 11.21
N SER A 107 2.72 16.36 11.07
CA SER A 107 2.54 14.96 11.44
C SER A 107 2.33 14.77 12.95
N LEU A 108 3.05 15.55 13.78
CA LEU A 108 2.88 15.51 15.24
C LEU A 108 1.47 15.95 15.66
N ILE A 109 0.99 17.06 15.07
CA ILE A 109 -0.37 17.55 15.34
C ILE A 109 -1.41 16.54 14.88
N ALA A 110 -1.25 15.93 13.69
CA ALA A 110 -2.12 14.88 13.21
C ALA A 110 -2.14 13.69 14.18
N ALA A 111 -0.98 13.24 14.68
CA ALA A 111 -0.90 12.16 15.67
C ALA A 111 -1.63 12.50 16.97
N ILE A 112 -1.50 13.72 17.48
CA ILE A 112 -2.24 14.19 18.67
C ILE A 112 -3.75 14.17 18.42
N LEU A 113 -4.19 14.65 17.24
CA LEU A 113 -5.62 14.62 16.88
C LEU A 113 -6.16 13.21 16.75
N PHE A 114 -5.39 12.28 16.19
CA PHE A 114 -5.74 10.84 16.18
C PHE A 114 -5.86 10.29 17.61
N GLY A 115 -4.91 10.63 18.49
CA GLY A 115 -5.00 10.26 19.91
C GLY A 115 -6.26 10.79 20.60
N LEU A 116 -6.61 12.06 20.35
CA LEU A 116 -7.84 12.66 20.87
C LEU A 116 -9.10 12.04 20.27
N SER A 117 -9.06 11.60 19.01
CA SER A 117 -10.21 10.94 18.37
C SER A 117 -10.59 9.62 19.04
N LEU A 118 -9.66 8.95 19.73
CA LEU A 118 -9.97 7.75 20.51
C LEU A 118 -11.00 8.03 21.64
N LEU A 119 -10.96 9.22 22.24
CA LEU A 119 -11.93 9.65 23.24
C LEU A 119 -13.33 9.85 22.65
N LEU A 120 -13.38 10.19 21.37
CA LEU A 120 -14.59 10.46 20.61
C LEU A 120 -14.92 9.31 19.65
N SER A 121 -14.37 8.11 19.88
CA SER A 121 -14.54 6.95 19.02
C SER A 121 -15.99 6.63 18.65
N PRO A 122 -17.01 6.73 19.53
CA PRO A 122 -18.38 6.49 19.15
C PRO A 122 -18.92 7.46 18.09
N ILE A 123 -18.41 8.68 18.06
CA ILE A 123 -18.80 9.71 17.07
C ILE A 123 -18.15 9.36 15.72
N PHE A 124 -16.84 9.07 15.70
CA PHE A 124 -16.13 8.75 14.49
C PHE A 124 -16.62 7.44 13.86
N LEU A 125 -16.91 6.42 14.67
CA LEU A 125 -17.49 5.16 14.19
C LEU A 125 -18.92 5.29 13.65
N ALA A 126 -19.64 6.35 14.01
CA ALA A 126 -20.97 6.62 13.49
C ALA A 126 -20.95 7.29 12.10
N ILE A 127 -19.78 7.75 11.62
CA ILE A 127 -19.64 8.38 10.29
C ILE A 127 -19.77 7.28 9.23
N PRO A 128 -20.79 7.31 8.38
CA PRO A 128 -20.98 6.30 7.34
C PRO A 128 -19.97 6.51 6.18
N SER A 129 -19.61 5.44 5.51
CA SER A 129 -18.62 5.44 4.42
C SER A 129 -18.99 6.37 3.26
N PHE A 130 -20.29 6.56 2.98
CA PHE A 130 -20.71 7.50 1.93
C PHE A 130 -20.40 8.97 2.28
N ALA A 131 -20.23 9.32 3.55
CA ALA A 131 -19.86 10.67 3.97
C ALA A 131 -18.35 10.93 3.77
N THR A 132 -17.50 9.88 3.81
CA THR A 132 -16.07 9.99 3.58
C THR A 132 -15.69 9.89 2.09
N ALA A 133 -16.52 9.30 1.24
CA ALA A 133 -16.26 9.11 -0.18
C ALA A 133 -15.91 10.40 -0.94
N PRO A 134 -16.60 11.56 -0.75
CA PRO A 134 -16.22 12.80 -1.41
C PRO A 134 -14.82 13.28 -1.08
N ALA A 135 -14.37 13.11 0.17
CA ALA A 135 -13.01 13.47 0.57
C ALA A 135 -11.98 12.60 -0.17
N LEU A 136 -12.21 11.28 -0.27
CA LEU A 136 -11.34 10.37 -1.01
C LEU A 136 -11.30 10.69 -2.50
N ILE A 137 -12.42 11.11 -3.11
CA ILE A 137 -12.45 11.56 -4.51
C ILE A 137 -11.56 12.79 -4.71
N ILE A 138 -11.63 13.76 -3.81
CA ILE A 138 -10.78 14.97 -3.88
C ILE A 138 -9.30 14.60 -3.71
N VAL A 139 -8.96 13.74 -2.77
CA VAL A 139 -7.59 13.24 -2.59
C VAL A 139 -7.10 12.53 -3.86
N GLY A 140 -7.91 11.64 -4.44
CA GLY A 140 -7.61 10.97 -5.69
C GLY A 140 -7.35 11.97 -6.83
N PHE A 141 -8.16 13.02 -6.93
CA PHE A 141 -7.95 14.09 -7.90
C PHE A 141 -6.62 14.83 -7.67
N LEU A 142 -6.27 15.16 -6.43
CA LEU A 142 -4.98 15.79 -6.11
C LEU A 142 -3.78 14.92 -6.51
N MET A 143 -3.92 13.59 -6.44
CA MET A 143 -2.88 12.63 -6.80
C MET A 143 -2.83 12.32 -8.31
N LEU A 144 -3.90 12.62 -9.06
CA LEU A 144 -4.01 12.32 -10.49
C LEU A 144 -2.88 12.96 -11.32
N THR A 145 -2.36 14.10 -10.89
CA THR A 145 -1.21 14.74 -11.53
C THR A 145 0.05 13.88 -11.60
N SER A 146 0.17 12.85 -10.75
CA SER A 146 1.30 11.91 -10.82
C SER A 146 1.24 11.04 -12.07
N VAL A 147 0.06 10.76 -12.59
CA VAL A 147 -0.15 9.99 -13.83
C VAL A 147 0.44 10.70 -15.05
N THR A 148 0.43 12.04 -15.06
CA THR A 148 1.00 12.82 -16.18
C THR A 148 2.50 12.73 -16.31
N LYS A 149 3.20 12.17 -15.31
CA LYS A 149 4.65 11.92 -15.35
C LYS A 149 5.03 10.65 -16.08
N ILE A 150 4.05 9.79 -16.39
CA ILE A 150 4.25 8.58 -17.18
C ILE A 150 4.42 8.98 -18.64
N ASP A 151 5.46 8.46 -19.28
CA ASP A 151 5.63 8.65 -20.72
C ASP A 151 4.70 7.70 -21.50
N PHE A 152 3.54 8.20 -21.90
CA PHE A 152 2.56 7.45 -22.68
C PHE A 152 2.96 7.23 -24.14
N ASN A 153 4.05 7.86 -24.63
CA ASN A 153 4.60 7.60 -25.97
C ASN A 153 5.47 6.35 -25.99
N ASP A 154 6.06 5.98 -24.85
CA ASP A 154 6.78 4.71 -24.73
C ASP A 154 5.82 3.60 -24.27
N LEU A 155 5.39 2.77 -25.23
CA LEU A 155 4.47 1.66 -24.94
C LEU A 155 5.01 0.68 -23.89
N THR A 156 6.32 0.61 -23.70
CA THR A 156 6.91 -0.28 -22.68
C THR A 156 6.75 0.24 -21.25
N GLU A 157 6.38 1.50 -21.08
CA GLU A 157 5.97 2.11 -19.81
C GLU A 157 4.45 2.31 -19.74
N ALA A 158 3.85 2.78 -20.84
CA ALA A 158 2.44 3.10 -20.90
C ALA A 158 1.54 1.88 -20.65
N ILE A 159 1.84 0.73 -21.29
CA ILE A 159 1.00 -0.48 -21.14
C ILE A 159 1.03 -1.02 -19.71
N PRO A 160 2.19 -1.22 -19.06
CA PRO A 160 2.21 -1.66 -17.67
C PRO A 160 1.52 -0.69 -16.71
N ALA A 161 1.71 0.61 -16.90
CA ALA A 161 1.04 1.63 -16.10
C ALA A 161 -0.48 1.56 -16.27
N PHE A 162 -0.97 1.44 -17.49
CA PHE A 162 -2.38 1.28 -17.80
C PHE A 162 -2.97 0.02 -17.17
N ILE A 163 -2.26 -1.12 -17.28
CA ILE A 163 -2.69 -2.38 -16.65
C ILE A 163 -2.79 -2.20 -15.13
N ALA A 164 -1.80 -1.58 -14.49
CA ALA A 164 -1.83 -1.34 -13.04
C ALA A 164 -3.00 -0.47 -12.63
N ILE A 165 -3.23 0.65 -13.33
CA ILE A 165 -4.31 1.60 -13.04
C ILE A 165 -5.69 0.92 -13.15
N ILE A 166 -5.90 0.10 -14.17
CA ILE A 166 -7.19 -0.57 -14.39
C ILE A 166 -7.37 -1.77 -13.46
N ALA A 167 -6.32 -2.57 -13.25
CA ALA A 167 -6.44 -3.77 -12.43
C ALA A 167 -6.80 -3.45 -10.97
N MET A 168 -6.30 -2.35 -10.40
CA MET A 168 -6.60 -1.96 -9.01
C MET A 168 -8.11 -1.86 -8.73
N PRO A 169 -8.91 -1.05 -9.43
CA PRO A 169 -10.33 -0.94 -9.17
C PRO A 169 -11.12 -2.17 -9.60
N PHE A 170 -10.75 -2.84 -10.70
CA PHE A 170 -11.48 -4.01 -11.19
C PHE A 170 -11.32 -5.23 -10.28
N LEU A 171 -10.16 -5.40 -9.68
CA LEU A 171 -9.87 -6.50 -8.76
C LEU A 171 -10.07 -6.13 -7.28
N TYR A 172 -10.49 -4.90 -7.01
CA TYR A 172 -10.63 -4.37 -5.64
C TYR A 172 -9.38 -4.57 -4.78
N SER A 173 -8.19 -4.51 -5.40
CA SER A 173 -6.93 -4.82 -4.73
C SER A 173 -5.77 -4.02 -5.32
N ILE A 174 -5.15 -3.20 -4.48
CA ILE A 174 -3.91 -2.48 -4.82
C ILE A 174 -2.80 -3.47 -5.15
N SER A 175 -2.70 -4.54 -4.36
CA SER A 175 -1.71 -5.61 -4.54
C SER A 175 -1.80 -6.28 -5.91
N GLU A 176 -3.01 -6.58 -6.37
CA GLU A 176 -3.20 -7.22 -7.68
C GLU A 176 -2.82 -6.27 -8.81
N GLY A 177 -3.18 -4.98 -8.70
CA GLY A 177 -2.78 -3.97 -9.67
C GLY A 177 -1.27 -3.81 -9.78
N ILE A 178 -0.57 -3.72 -8.64
CA ILE A 178 0.89 -3.65 -8.60
C ILE A 178 1.51 -4.91 -9.19
N SER A 179 1.01 -6.09 -8.81
CA SER A 179 1.52 -7.37 -9.30
C SER A 179 1.42 -7.47 -10.82
N MET A 180 0.24 -7.15 -11.39
CA MET A 180 0.02 -7.16 -12.84
C MET A 180 0.87 -6.10 -13.54
N GLY A 181 1.02 -4.91 -12.96
CA GLY A 181 1.88 -3.85 -13.49
C GLY A 181 3.34 -4.28 -13.57
N VAL A 182 3.88 -4.85 -12.48
CA VAL A 182 5.28 -5.34 -12.44
C VAL A 182 5.52 -6.48 -13.41
N ILE A 183 4.62 -7.47 -13.44
CA ILE A 183 4.73 -8.62 -14.36
C ILE A 183 4.71 -8.14 -15.81
N SER A 184 3.74 -7.30 -16.18
CA SER A 184 3.62 -6.78 -17.53
C SER A 184 4.82 -5.91 -17.93
N TYR A 185 5.35 -5.09 -17.01
CA TYR A 185 6.53 -4.28 -17.23
C TYR A 185 7.76 -5.13 -17.57
N VAL A 186 8.01 -6.17 -16.77
CA VAL A 186 9.15 -7.06 -17.01
C VAL A 186 8.97 -7.83 -18.31
N ILE A 187 7.80 -8.42 -18.57
CA ILE A 187 7.53 -9.20 -19.77
C ILE A 187 7.69 -8.34 -21.02
N ILE A 188 7.06 -7.17 -21.07
CA ILE A 188 7.11 -6.29 -22.26
C ILE A 188 8.53 -5.84 -22.55
N ASN A 189 9.28 -5.42 -21.53
CA ASN A 189 10.65 -4.96 -21.73
C ASN A 189 11.62 -6.09 -22.13
N VAL A 190 11.39 -7.32 -21.65
CA VAL A 190 12.16 -8.51 -22.08
C VAL A 190 11.85 -8.85 -23.53
N VAL A 191 10.56 -8.93 -23.90
CA VAL A 191 10.11 -9.29 -25.26
C VAL A 191 10.55 -8.25 -26.30
N THR A 192 10.50 -6.95 -25.95
CA THR A 192 10.92 -5.86 -26.84
C THR A 192 12.44 -5.67 -26.87
N GLY A 193 13.22 -6.39 -26.05
CA GLY A 193 14.68 -6.26 -25.98
C GLY A 193 15.18 -4.99 -25.28
N LYS A 194 14.27 -4.14 -24.76
CA LYS A 194 14.61 -2.88 -24.08
C LYS A 194 15.07 -3.06 -22.62
N ALA A 195 15.04 -4.27 -22.09
CA ALA A 195 15.37 -4.57 -20.70
C ALA A 195 16.78 -4.11 -20.30
N LYS A 196 17.77 -4.20 -21.22
CA LYS A 196 19.15 -3.74 -21.00
C LYS A 196 19.27 -2.22 -21.07
N GLU A 197 18.55 -1.60 -21.98
CA GLU A 197 18.54 -0.15 -22.19
C GLU A 197 17.94 0.57 -20.97
N LYS A 198 16.80 0.07 -20.47
CA LYS A 198 16.11 0.60 -19.29
C LYS A 198 16.75 0.19 -17.96
N LYS A 199 17.83 -0.60 -17.98
CA LYS A 199 18.57 -1.04 -16.78
C LYS A 199 17.64 -1.58 -15.70
N ILE A 200 16.69 -2.47 -16.09
CA ILE A 200 15.75 -3.07 -15.14
C ILE A 200 16.55 -3.74 -14.03
N SER A 201 16.24 -3.39 -12.79
CA SER A 201 16.95 -3.94 -11.64
C SER A 201 16.67 -5.45 -11.49
N VAL A 202 17.66 -6.19 -10.97
CA VAL A 202 17.48 -7.61 -10.64
C VAL A 202 16.28 -7.82 -9.71
N LEU A 203 16.05 -6.88 -8.81
CA LEU A 203 14.91 -6.91 -7.89
C LEU A 203 13.57 -6.97 -8.64
N MET A 204 13.39 -6.23 -9.73
CA MET A 204 12.16 -6.27 -10.53
C MET A 204 11.91 -7.64 -11.17
N TYR A 205 12.97 -8.33 -11.63
CA TYR A 205 12.84 -9.70 -12.14
C TYR A 205 12.43 -10.67 -11.04
N VAL A 206 13.08 -10.57 -9.87
CA VAL A 206 12.74 -11.41 -8.70
C VAL A 206 11.29 -11.19 -8.30
N LEU A 207 10.84 -9.93 -8.24
CA LEU A 207 9.45 -9.59 -7.91
C LEU A 207 8.46 -10.13 -8.92
N ALA A 208 8.75 -9.99 -10.22
CA ALA A 208 7.88 -10.54 -11.26
C ALA A 208 7.73 -12.07 -11.12
N VAL A 209 8.84 -12.77 -10.87
CA VAL A 209 8.81 -14.23 -10.63
C VAL A 209 8.00 -14.58 -9.37
N LEU A 210 8.21 -13.85 -8.27
CA LEU A 210 7.46 -14.09 -7.03
C LEU A 210 5.96 -13.82 -7.19
N PHE A 211 5.58 -12.78 -7.93
CA PHE A 211 4.17 -12.52 -8.22
C PHE A 211 3.55 -13.58 -9.15
N ILE A 212 4.29 -14.09 -10.14
CA ILE A 212 3.81 -15.21 -10.97
C ILE A 212 3.63 -16.46 -10.11
N LEU A 213 4.60 -16.77 -9.24
CA LEU A 213 4.47 -17.89 -8.29
C LEU A 213 3.28 -17.72 -7.36
N LYS A 214 3.05 -16.51 -6.83
CA LYS A 214 1.85 -16.19 -6.05
C LYS A 214 0.57 -16.61 -6.79
N TYR A 215 0.43 -16.24 -8.06
CA TYR A 215 -0.77 -16.60 -8.84
C TYR A 215 -0.90 -18.12 -9.05
N ILE A 216 0.21 -18.81 -9.29
CA ILE A 216 0.20 -20.26 -9.47
C ILE A 216 -0.23 -20.95 -8.16
N PHE A 217 0.39 -20.59 -7.02
CA PHE A 217 0.10 -21.23 -5.73
C PHE A 217 -1.30 -20.92 -5.22
N ILE A 218 -1.76 -19.67 -5.33
CA ILE A 218 -3.10 -19.29 -4.90
C ILE A 218 -4.16 -19.98 -5.77
N SER A 219 -3.96 -20.05 -7.09
CA SER A 219 -4.87 -20.75 -7.99
C SER A 219 -4.99 -22.22 -7.65
N VAL A 220 -3.88 -22.89 -7.31
CA VAL A 220 -3.87 -24.30 -6.90
C VAL A 220 -4.61 -24.50 -5.57
N SER A 221 -4.39 -23.60 -4.59
CA SER A 221 -5.06 -23.67 -3.28
C SER A 221 -6.58 -23.50 -3.40
N TYR A 222 -7.06 -22.58 -4.24
CA TYR A 222 -8.50 -22.38 -4.47
C TYR A 222 -9.15 -23.57 -5.19
N THR A 223 -8.47 -24.22 -6.13
CA THR A 223 -8.99 -25.42 -6.79
C THR A 223 -9.10 -26.62 -5.85
N HIS A 224 -8.16 -26.77 -4.92
CA HIS A 224 -8.23 -27.82 -3.90
C HIS A 224 -9.36 -27.59 -2.89
N LEU A 225 -9.57 -26.36 -2.43
CA LEU A 225 -10.69 -26.04 -1.53
C LEU A 225 -12.06 -26.27 -2.18
N ARG A 226 -12.21 -25.84 -3.44
CA ARG A 226 -13.46 -26.05 -4.19
C ARG A 226 -13.75 -27.53 -4.49
N ALA A 227 -12.71 -28.34 -4.73
CA ALA A 227 -12.86 -29.78 -4.90
C ALA A 227 -13.34 -30.48 -3.62
N HIS A 228 -12.94 -29.99 -2.44
CA HIS A 228 -13.44 -30.49 -1.15
C HIS A 228 -14.89 -30.07 -0.86
N GLU A 229 -15.31 -28.86 -1.23
CA GLU A 229 -16.71 -28.42 -1.06
C GLU A 229 -17.70 -29.12 -1.99
N THR A 230 -17.26 -29.55 -3.17
CA THR A 230 -18.12 -30.27 -4.13
C THR A 230 -18.17 -31.77 -3.89
N SER A 231 -17.39 -32.31 -2.95
CA SER A 231 -17.36 -33.76 -2.60
C SER A 231 -18.14 -34.08 -1.30
N GLN A 232 -18.79 -33.10 -0.69
CA GLN A 232 -19.78 -33.25 0.38
C GLN A 232 -21.19 -33.00 -0.15
#